data_403c54e0bf2e6bd52f2b2861a96e524f
#
_entry.id   403c54e0bf2e6bd52f2b2861a96e524f
#
_cell.length_a   1.000
_cell.length_b   1.000
_cell.length_c   1.000
_cell.angle_alpha   90.00
_cell.angle_beta   90.00
_cell.angle_gamma   90.00
#
_symmetry.space_group_name_H-M   'P 1'
#
loop_
_entity.id
_entity.type
_entity.pdbx_description
1 polymer ?
#
loop_
_entity_poly.entity_id
_entity_poly.type
_entity_poly.pdbx_seq_one_letter_code
_entity_poly.pdbx_strand_id
1 'polypeptide(L)' 'LAEAKVLANRELDKYGCSDFYKRLINKAKTVEGVHTLIHDILAAKP' A
#
# COMPACT_ATOMS: atom_id res chain seq x y z
N LEU A 1 11.29 1.69 -6.77
CA LEU A 1 10.68 1.20 -5.53
C LEU A 1 10.15 2.34 -4.66
N ALA A 2 10.92 3.40 -4.51
CA ALA A 2 10.46 4.55 -3.72
C ALA A 2 9.21 5.19 -4.31
N GLU A 3 9.13 5.32 -5.63
CA GLU A 3 7.95 5.85 -6.29
C GLU A 3 6.73 4.98 -6.08
N ALA A 4 6.92 3.67 -6.15
CA ALA A 4 5.82 2.74 -5.93
C ALA A 4 5.25 2.90 -4.52
N LYS A 5 6.11 3.07 -3.53
CA LYS A 5 5.69 3.26 -2.15
C LYS A 5 4.95 4.58 -1.96
N VAL A 6 5.42 5.64 -2.61
CA VAL A 6 4.75 6.95 -2.55
C VAL A 6 3.35 6.86 -3.14
N LEU A 7 3.22 6.25 -4.31
CA LEU A 7 1.93 6.10 -4.96
C LEU A 7 1.00 5.20 -4.13
N ALA A 8 1.54 4.15 -3.54
CA ALA A 8 0.78 3.26 -2.70
C ALA A 8 0.21 3.99 -1.48
N ASN A 9 1.04 4.78 -0.81
CA ASN A 9 0.61 5.56 0.34
C ASN A 9 -0.47 6.57 -0.04
N ARG A 10 -0.33 7.17 -1.21
CA ARG A 10 -1.31 8.12 -1.72
C ARG A 10 -2.66 7.46 -1.96
N GLU A 11 -2.65 6.25 -2.54
CA GLU A 11 -3.87 5.49 -2.76
C GLU A 11 -4.54 5.13 -1.43
N LEU A 12 -3.76 4.70 -0.46
CA LEU A 12 -4.29 4.35 0.86
C LEU A 12 -4.91 5.56 1.55
N ASP A 13 -4.31 6.74 1.38
CA ASP A 13 -4.87 7.97 1.94
C ASP A 13 -6.24 8.29 1.33
N LYS A 14 -6.42 8.05 0.04
CA LYS A 14 -7.70 8.27 -0.61
C LYS A 14 -8.81 7.42 0.00
N TYR A 15 -8.48 6.21 0.41
CA TYR A 15 -9.45 5.28 0.97
C TYR A 15 -9.52 5.35 2.49
N GLY A 16 -8.77 6.26 3.10
CA GLY A 16 -8.80 6.43 4.55
C GLY A 16 -8.19 5.27 5.32
N CYS A 17 -7.20 4.60 4.74
CA CYS A 17 -6.57 3.47 5.40
C CYS A 17 -5.68 3.89 6.56
N SER A 18 -5.50 3.00 7.52
CA SER A 18 -4.74 3.27 8.73
C SER A 18 -3.23 3.24 8.49
N ASP A 19 -2.48 3.75 9.47
CA ASP A 19 -1.02 3.72 9.43
C ASP A 19 -0.48 2.30 9.40
N PHE A 20 -1.23 1.33 9.90
CA PHE A 20 -0.82 -0.06 9.85
C PHE A 20 -0.54 -0.51 8.41
N TYR A 21 -1.43 -0.18 7.50
CA TYR A 21 -1.26 -0.54 6.10
C TYR A 21 -0.09 0.20 5.47
N LYS A 22 0.11 1.46 5.85
CA LYS A 22 1.25 2.24 5.35
C LYS A 22 2.57 1.60 5.78
N ARG A 23 2.62 1.07 7.00
CA ARG A 23 3.80 0.37 7.48
C ARG A 23 4.06 -0.90 6.68
N LEU A 24 3.01 -1.63 6.32
CA LEU A 24 3.15 -2.81 5.49
C LEU A 24 3.76 -2.45 4.14
N ILE A 25 3.28 -1.37 3.53
CA ILE A 25 3.81 -0.89 2.26
C ILE A 25 5.30 -0.55 2.39
N ASN A 26 5.67 0.17 3.46
CA ASN A 26 7.05 0.57 3.66
C ASN A 26 7.99 -0.60 3.89
N LYS A 27 7.48 -1.73 4.36
CA LYS A 27 8.28 -2.95 4.55
C LYS A 27 8.49 -3.72 3.25
N ALA A 28 7.74 -3.42 2.21
CA ALA A 28 7.89 -4.11 0.94
C ALA A 28 9.29 -3.87 0.36
N LYS A 29 9.89 -4.91 -0.18
CA LYS A 29 11.25 -4.84 -0.73
C LYS A 29 11.27 -4.72 -2.25
N THR A 30 10.13 -4.93 -2.90
CA THR A 30 10.02 -4.88 -4.35
C THR A 30 8.76 -4.14 -4.75
N VAL A 31 8.75 -3.67 -6.01
CA VAL A 31 7.57 -3.02 -6.57
C VAL A 31 6.40 -4.00 -6.62
N GLU A 32 6.67 -5.25 -6.96
CA GLU A 32 5.65 -6.29 -6.98
C GLU A 32 5.03 -6.49 -5.60
N GLY A 33 5.85 -6.46 -4.56
CA GLY A 33 5.36 -6.57 -3.20
C GLY A 33 4.42 -5.44 -2.84
N VAL A 34 4.75 -4.21 -3.25
CA VAL A 34 3.89 -3.06 -3.03
C VAL A 34 2.56 -3.24 -3.73
N HIS A 35 2.58 -3.66 -5.00
CA HIS A 35 1.35 -3.87 -5.77
C HIS A 35 0.48 -4.95 -5.15
N THR A 36 1.07 -6.06 -4.72
CA THR A 36 0.35 -7.15 -4.09
C THR A 36 -0.34 -6.68 -2.81
N LEU A 37 0.38 -5.92 -1.98
CA LEU A 37 -0.18 -5.42 -0.73
C LEU A 37 -1.37 -4.49 -0.99
N ILE A 38 -1.25 -3.58 -1.94
CA ILE A 38 -2.35 -2.68 -2.27
C ILE A 38 -3.55 -3.46 -2.75
N HIS A 39 -3.34 -4.41 -3.65
CA HIS A 39 -4.41 -5.23 -4.18
C HIS A 39 -5.14 -5.97 -3.06
N ASP A 40 -4.39 -6.56 -2.14
CA ASP A 40 -4.98 -7.29 -1.01
C ASP A 40 -5.76 -6.36 -0.08
N ILE A 41 -5.21 -5.19 0.21
CA ILE A 41 -5.87 -4.23 1.09
C ILE A 41 -7.18 -3.76 0.48
N LEU A 42 -7.18 -3.41 -0.80
CA LEU A 42 -8.38 -2.94 -1.47
C LEU A 42 -9.42 -4.06 -1.64
N ALA A 43 -8.95 -5.29 -1.85
CA ALA A 43 -9.85 -6.43 -1.97
C ALA A 43 -10.54 -6.76 -0.63
N ALA A 44 -9.85 -6.51 0.48
CA ALA A 44 -10.42 -6.76 1.81
C ALA A 44 -11.35 -5.64 2.27
N LYS A 45 -11.36 -4.52 1.58
CA LYS A 45 -12.17 -3.38 1.96
C LYS A 45 -13.65 -3.68 1.72
N PRO A 46 -14.52 -3.41 2.69
CA PRO A 46 -15.97 -3.63 2.52
C PRO A 46 -16.60 -2.66 1.53
#